data_07be0350afedc5d2739bbf2d88d4e0ac
#
_entry.id   07be0350afedc5d2739bbf2d88d4e0ac
#
_cell.length_a   1.000
_cell.length_b   1.000
_cell.length_c   1.000
_cell.angle_alpha   90.00
_cell.angle_beta   90.00
_cell.angle_gamma   90.00
#
_symmetry.space_group_name_H-M   'P 1'
#
loop_
_entity.id
_entity.type
_entity.pdbx_description
1 polymer ?
#
loop_
_entity_poly.entity_id
_entity_poly.type
_entity_poly.pdbx_seq_one_letter_code
_entity_poly.pdbx_strand_id
1 'polypeptide(L)'
;MLLEKIDALLDEVQKAHAENAEQLEQLRLKYLSKKGAVSELMGEFRNVAKDQKKAIGIKINELKTKAQEKINELRDQLETQEAQSDDIDLTRTAYPVELGTRHPLTVVKNEIIDIFSRMGFTLYQGPEVDDDKHVFTMLNFAADHPARDMQDTFFIEQSDPNDVTKNVLLRSHTSGDEAHYMETHEPPIRVLCPGRVYRNEAISARAHCFFHQVEGLYVDKNVGFTDLKQVLLTFAREMFGPDTKIRLRPSYFPFTEPSAEMDISCNICGGKGCSFCKGTGWVEILGCGMVDPHDLAACGIDPNVYTGYAFGMGVERIANLKYRVSDLRMFSENDTRFLREFESAY
;
A
#
# COMPACT_ATOMS: atom_id res chain seq x y z
N MET A 1 -73.37 35.53 -4.01
CA MET A 1 -73.10 34.69 -5.22
C MET A 1 -71.73 34.99 -5.87
N LEU A 2 -71.47 36.21 -6.48
CA LEU A 2 -70.19 36.44 -7.18
C LEU A 2 -68.98 36.59 -6.24
N LEU A 3 -69.17 37.30 -5.12
CA LEU A 3 -68.12 37.38 -4.05
C LEU A 3 -67.73 36.01 -3.45
N GLU A 4 -68.69 35.19 -3.21
CA GLU A 4 -68.47 33.83 -2.68
C GLU A 4 -67.69 32.96 -3.68
N LYS A 5 -67.96 33.14 -5.01
CA LYS A 5 -67.16 32.44 -6.04
C LYS A 5 -65.70 32.91 -6.06
N ILE A 6 -65.48 34.24 -5.89
CA ILE A 6 -64.09 34.76 -5.83
C ILE A 6 -63.37 34.31 -4.61
N ASP A 7 -64.05 34.33 -3.44
CA ASP A 7 -63.42 33.82 -2.18
C ASP A 7 -63.09 32.34 -2.26
N ALA A 8 -63.93 31.49 -2.85
CA ALA A 8 -63.68 30.11 -3.09
C ALA A 8 -62.46 29.86 -4.02
N LEU A 9 -62.35 30.67 -5.09
CA LEU A 9 -61.23 30.62 -6.01
C LEU A 9 -59.91 31.10 -5.38
N LEU A 10 -59.96 32.08 -4.47
CA LEU A 10 -58.81 32.54 -3.70
C LEU A 10 -58.26 31.41 -2.80
N ASP A 11 -59.18 30.72 -2.12
CA ASP A 11 -58.79 29.56 -1.30
C ASP A 11 -58.20 28.40 -2.12
N GLU A 12 -58.78 28.18 -3.32
CA GLU A 12 -58.28 27.14 -4.23
C GLU A 12 -56.88 27.49 -4.77
N VAL A 13 -56.62 28.75 -5.12
CA VAL A 13 -55.31 29.23 -5.56
C VAL A 13 -54.25 29.08 -4.46
N GLN A 14 -54.60 29.38 -3.19
CA GLN A 14 -53.67 29.22 -2.08
C GLN A 14 -53.27 27.76 -1.82
N LYS A 15 -54.20 26.83 -2.03
CA LYS A 15 -53.97 25.38 -1.87
C LYS A 15 -53.42 24.72 -3.12
N ALA A 16 -53.23 25.44 -4.21
CA ALA A 16 -52.73 24.88 -5.47
C ALA A 16 -51.30 24.37 -5.30
N HIS A 17 -51.04 23.16 -5.81
CA HIS A 17 -49.76 22.49 -5.83
C HIS A 17 -49.46 21.96 -7.24
N ALA A 18 -48.22 21.95 -7.63
CA ALA A 18 -47.75 21.37 -8.90
C ALA A 18 -46.44 20.58 -8.63
N GLU A 19 -46.40 19.36 -9.08
CA GLU A 19 -45.24 18.45 -8.93
C GLU A 19 -44.32 18.43 -10.16
N ASN A 20 -44.81 18.98 -11.27
CA ASN A 20 -44.07 19.06 -12.53
C ASN A 20 -44.53 20.23 -13.38
N ALA A 21 -43.75 20.55 -14.44
CA ALA A 21 -44.00 21.66 -15.34
C ALA A 21 -45.39 21.58 -16.07
N GLU A 22 -45.86 20.36 -16.35
CA GLU A 22 -47.16 20.16 -17.00
C GLU A 22 -48.33 20.55 -16.09
N GLN A 23 -48.30 20.16 -14.83
CA GLN A 23 -49.28 20.55 -13.82
C GLN A 23 -49.27 22.07 -13.57
N LEU A 24 -48.09 22.67 -13.53
CA LEU A 24 -47.91 24.11 -13.41
C LEU A 24 -48.58 24.86 -14.58
N GLU A 25 -48.38 24.37 -15.79
CA GLU A 25 -49.01 24.99 -16.98
C GLU A 25 -50.53 24.81 -16.97
N GLN A 26 -51.05 23.67 -16.51
CA GLN A 26 -52.50 23.48 -16.33
C GLN A 26 -53.09 24.45 -15.32
N LEU A 27 -52.41 24.72 -14.19
CA LEU A 27 -52.85 25.73 -13.21
C LEU A 27 -52.85 27.14 -13.83
N ARG A 28 -51.81 27.48 -14.60
CA ARG A 28 -51.75 28.78 -15.33
C ARG A 28 -52.91 28.94 -16.29
N LEU A 29 -53.21 27.90 -17.08
CA LEU A 29 -54.33 27.91 -18.02
C LEU A 29 -55.66 28.01 -17.30
N LYS A 30 -55.86 27.31 -16.17
CA LYS A 30 -57.09 27.32 -15.38
C LYS A 30 -57.41 28.69 -14.84
N TYR A 31 -56.44 29.45 -14.34
CA TYR A 31 -56.71 30.75 -13.69
C TYR A 31 -56.48 31.94 -14.59
N LEU A 32 -55.38 31.95 -15.36
CA LEU A 32 -54.91 33.18 -16.03
C LEU A 32 -55.08 33.19 -17.55
N SER A 33 -55.56 32.11 -18.16
CA SER A 33 -55.81 32.13 -19.64
C SER A 33 -56.96 32.98 -20.04
N LYS A 34 -57.13 33.25 -21.34
CA LYS A 34 -58.29 34.01 -21.95
C LYS A 34 -59.65 33.33 -21.64
N LYS A 35 -59.66 32.03 -21.34
CA LYS A 35 -60.84 31.25 -20.96
C LYS A 35 -60.71 30.77 -19.48
N GLY A 36 -59.79 31.29 -18.70
CA GLY A 36 -59.59 30.95 -17.32
C GLY A 36 -60.55 31.71 -16.39
N ALA A 37 -60.57 31.23 -15.12
CA ALA A 37 -61.48 31.71 -14.09
C ALA A 37 -61.45 33.22 -13.90
N VAL A 38 -60.29 33.86 -13.96
CA VAL A 38 -60.18 35.33 -13.84
C VAL A 38 -60.87 36.06 -15.03
N SER A 39 -60.75 35.50 -16.24
CA SER A 39 -61.38 36.11 -17.45
C SER A 39 -62.90 35.92 -17.46
N GLU A 40 -63.42 34.80 -16.97
CA GLU A 40 -64.82 34.52 -16.79
C GLU A 40 -65.42 35.45 -15.76
N LEU A 41 -64.78 35.65 -14.62
CA LEU A 41 -65.22 36.62 -13.60
C LEU A 41 -65.19 38.03 -14.10
N MET A 42 -64.25 38.43 -14.96
CA MET A 42 -64.26 39.74 -15.62
C MET A 42 -65.40 39.87 -16.61
N GLY A 43 -65.88 38.82 -17.26
CA GLY A 43 -67.10 38.80 -18.09
C GLY A 43 -68.34 38.99 -17.23
N GLU A 44 -68.50 38.29 -16.14
CA GLU A 44 -69.63 38.44 -15.20
C GLU A 44 -69.67 39.83 -14.53
N PHE A 45 -68.47 40.40 -14.24
CA PHE A 45 -68.32 41.74 -13.66
C PHE A 45 -69.02 42.87 -14.47
N ARG A 46 -69.10 42.71 -15.77
CA ARG A 46 -69.79 43.74 -16.64
C ARG A 46 -71.24 43.91 -16.26
N ASN A 47 -71.93 42.89 -15.78
CA ASN A 47 -73.33 42.84 -15.45
C ASN A 47 -73.65 43.18 -13.98
N VAL A 48 -72.66 43.60 -13.19
CA VAL A 48 -72.80 43.90 -11.75
C VAL A 48 -73.33 45.31 -11.53
N ALA A 49 -74.17 45.54 -10.55
CA ALA A 49 -74.73 46.84 -10.15
C ALA A 49 -73.64 47.85 -9.73
N LYS A 50 -73.85 49.16 -9.99
CA LYS A 50 -72.77 50.16 -9.82
C LYS A 50 -72.24 50.31 -8.40
N ASP A 51 -73.07 50.05 -7.41
CA ASP A 51 -72.69 50.08 -5.96
C ASP A 51 -71.75 48.99 -5.54
N GLN A 52 -71.80 47.81 -6.15
CA GLN A 52 -70.90 46.63 -5.84
C GLN A 52 -69.69 46.56 -6.73
N LYS A 53 -69.64 47.32 -7.85
CA LYS A 53 -68.47 47.20 -8.79
C LYS A 53 -67.15 47.49 -8.15
N LYS A 54 -67.02 48.45 -7.26
CA LYS A 54 -65.76 48.83 -6.66
C LYS A 54 -65.18 47.64 -5.77
N ALA A 55 -66.04 47.04 -4.95
CA ALA A 55 -65.60 45.92 -4.05
C ALA A 55 -65.27 44.69 -4.85
N ILE A 56 -66.04 44.29 -5.84
CA ILE A 56 -65.83 43.12 -6.68
C ILE A 56 -64.61 43.31 -7.58
N GLY A 57 -64.38 44.50 -8.15
CA GLY A 57 -63.19 44.79 -8.95
C GLY A 57 -61.85 44.64 -8.17
N ILE A 58 -61.88 45.12 -6.92
CA ILE A 58 -60.71 44.97 -6.03
C ILE A 58 -60.37 43.42 -5.79
N LYS A 59 -61.43 42.63 -5.48
CA LYS A 59 -61.27 41.20 -5.22
C LYS A 59 -60.85 40.37 -6.45
N ILE A 60 -61.37 40.74 -7.66
CA ILE A 60 -60.92 40.10 -8.90
C ILE A 60 -59.49 40.44 -9.19
N ASN A 61 -59.03 41.66 -8.90
CA ASN A 61 -57.62 42.03 -9.07
C ASN A 61 -56.72 41.32 -8.03
N GLU A 62 -57.20 41.19 -6.79
CA GLU A 62 -56.55 40.44 -5.75
C GLU A 62 -56.36 38.93 -6.15
N LEU A 63 -57.44 38.30 -6.68
CA LEU A 63 -57.37 36.91 -7.17
C LEU A 63 -56.34 36.76 -8.31
N LYS A 64 -56.29 37.67 -9.26
CA LYS A 64 -55.36 37.72 -10.38
C LYS A 64 -53.92 37.80 -9.86
N THR A 65 -53.67 38.70 -8.93
CA THR A 65 -52.34 38.90 -8.33
C THR A 65 -51.88 37.68 -7.57
N LYS A 66 -52.72 37.12 -6.69
CA LYS A 66 -52.41 35.93 -5.92
C LYS A 66 -52.20 34.67 -6.78
N ALA A 67 -52.97 34.51 -7.86
CA ALA A 67 -52.80 33.44 -8.82
C ALA A 67 -51.45 33.55 -9.54
N GLN A 68 -51.04 34.75 -9.93
CA GLN A 68 -49.75 35.00 -10.57
C GLN A 68 -48.57 34.74 -9.60
N GLU A 69 -48.69 35.25 -8.38
CA GLU A 69 -47.68 35.04 -7.33
C GLU A 69 -47.49 33.55 -7.03
N LYS A 70 -48.59 32.81 -6.87
CA LYS A 70 -48.53 31.34 -6.59
C LYS A 70 -47.92 30.53 -7.73
N ILE A 71 -48.22 30.88 -8.98
CA ILE A 71 -47.66 30.25 -10.15
C ILE A 71 -46.14 30.52 -10.23
N ASN A 72 -45.69 31.74 -9.93
CA ASN A 72 -44.27 32.08 -9.90
C ASN A 72 -43.56 31.34 -8.77
N GLU A 73 -44.11 31.29 -7.55
CA GLU A 73 -43.60 30.54 -6.42
C GLU A 73 -43.41 29.05 -6.75
N LEU A 74 -44.40 28.41 -7.34
CA LEU A 74 -44.32 26.99 -7.73
C LEU A 74 -43.31 26.75 -8.85
N ARG A 75 -43.15 27.73 -9.77
CA ARG A 75 -42.11 27.69 -10.80
C ARG A 75 -40.71 27.69 -10.19
N ASP A 76 -40.44 28.66 -9.31
CA ASP A 76 -39.14 28.78 -8.64
C ASP A 76 -38.81 27.54 -7.79
N GLN A 77 -39.84 26.95 -7.17
CA GLN A 77 -39.66 25.67 -6.42
C GLN A 77 -39.29 24.52 -7.34
N LEU A 78 -39.91 24.37 -8.49
CA LEU A 78 -39.59 23.32 -9.47
C LEU A 78 -38.21 23.53 -10.09
N GLU A 79 -37.84 24.75 -10.46
CA GLU A 79 -36.52 25.09 -10.97
C GLU A 79 -35.41 24.82 -9.93
N THR A 80 -35.69 25.07 -8.64
CA THR A 80 -34.75 24.79 -7.55
C THR A 80 -34.58 23.27 -7.32
N GLN A 81 -35.65 22.50 -7.48
CA GLN A 81 -35.59 21.03 -7.39
C GLN A 81 -34.84 20.41 -8.57
N GLU A 82 -35.02 20.90 -9.79
CA GLU A 82 -34.28 20.49 -10.97
C GLU A 82 -32.79 20.85 -10.89
N ALA A 83 -32.43 21.99 -10.28
CA ALA A 83 -31.07 22.43 -10.08
C ALA A 83 -30.32 21.62 -8.95
N GLN A 84 -31.08 20.96 -8.09
CA GLN A 84 -30.53 20.07 -7.02
C GLN A 84 -30.38 18.62 -7.43
N SER A 85 -30.87 18.20 -8.57
CA SER A 85 -30.49 16.90 -9.14
C SER A 85 -29.08 17.04 -9.69
N ASP A 86 -28.07 16.59 -8.92
CA ASP A 86 -26.76 16.25 -9.43
C ASP A 86 -26.95 15.12 -10.45
N ASP A 87 -27.32 15.47 -11.64
CA ASP A 87 -27.39 14.53 -12.77
C ASP A 87 -25.94 14.19 -13.16
N ILE A 88 -25.33 13.31 -12.36
CA ILE A 88 -24.05 12.71 -12.72
C ILE A 88 -24.30 11.95 -14.03
N ASP A 89 -23.75 12.48 -15.11
CA ASP A 89 -23.81 11.84 -16.41
C ASP A 89 -23.06 10.51 -16.38
N LEU A 90 -23.79 9.43 -16.07
CA LEU A 90 -23.27 8.08 -16.01
C LEU A 90 -22.83 7.54 -17.38
N THR A 91 -23.10 8.25 -18.48
CA THR A 91 -22.63 7.90 -19.81
C THR A 91 -21.25 8.45 -20.13
N ARG A 92 -20.73 9.37 -19.30
CA ARG A 92 -19.35 9.84 -19.43
C ARG A 92 -18.39 8.69 -19.17
N THR A 93 -17.52 8.45 -20.13
CA THR A 93 -16.37 7.58 -19.93
C THR A 93 -15.53 8.11 -18.76
N ALA A 94 -15.30 7.26 -17.75
CA ALA A 94 -14.39 7.59 -16.68
C ALA A 94 -13.04 7.97 -17.30
N TYR A 95 -12.43 9.06 -16.83
CA TYR A 95 -11.03 9.35 -17.14
C TYR A 95 -10.21 8.16 -16.64
N PRO A 96 -9.43 7.48 -17.50
CA PRO A 96 -8.56 6.42 -17.03
C PRO A 96 -7.53 7.05 -16.08
N VAL A 97 -7.71 6.82 -14.79
CA VAL A 97 -6.65 7.10 -13.80
C VAL A 97 -5.66 5.95 -13.93
N GLU A 98 -4.48 6.22 -14.47
CA GLU A 98 -3.40 5.24 -14.45
C GLU A 98 -3.02 4.97 -13.00
N LEU A 99 -3.33 3.78 -12.53
CA LEU A 99 -2.89 3.31 -11.21
C LEU A 99 -1.39 3.05 -11.28
N GLY A 100 -0.63 3.62 -10.35
CA GLY A 100 0.78 3.30 -10.19
C GLY A 100 0.96 1.85 -9.75
N THR A 101 2.17 1.31 -9.94
CA THR A 101 2.55 -0.04 -9.53
C THR A 101 3.43 0.00 -8.30
N ARG A 102 3.42 -1.08 -7.51
CA ARG A 102 4.47 -1.28 -6.50
C ARG A 102 5.73 -1.78 -7.18
N HIS A 103 6.88 -1.28 -6.74
CA HIS A 103 8.16 -1.78 -7.22
C HIS A 103 8.31 -3.29 -6.90
N PRO A 104 8.77 -4.14 -7.84
CA PRO A 104 8.82 -5.59 -7.65
C PRO A 104 9.63 -6.01 -6.41
N LEU A 105 10.72 -5.33 -6.07
CA LEU A 105 11.47 -5.59 -4.84
C LEU A 105 10.62 -5.31 -3.58
N THR A 106 9.79 -4.27 -3.60
CA THR A 106 8.87 -3.99 -2.49
C THR A 106 7.84 -5.09 -2.33
N VAL A 107 7.28 -5.59 -3.45
CA VAL A 107 6.32 -6.71 -3.44
C VAL A 107 6.97 -7.95 -2.81
N VAL A 108 8.15 -8.34 -3.30
CA VAL A 108 8.88 -9.52 -2.79
C VAL A 108 9.30 -9.35 -1.33
N LYS A 109 9.83 -8.19 -0.96
CA LYS A 109 10.21 -7.90 0.43
C LYS A 109 9.01 -8.03 1.38
N ASN A 110 7.87 -7.46 1.01
CA ASN A 110 6.67 -7.54 1.83
C ASN A 110 6.16 -8.98 1.95
N GLU A 111 6.21 -9.77 0.88
CA GLU A 111 5.83 -11.18 0.92
C GLU A 111 6.75 -12.01 1.84
N ILE A 112 8.06 -11.77 1.80
CA ILE A 112 9.02 -12.37 2.75
C ILE A 112 8.64 -12.01 4.19
N ILE A 113 8.40 -10.71 4.44
CA ILE A 113 8.01 -10.22 5.76
C ILE A 113 6.71 -10.88 6.24
N ASP A 114 5.70 -10.96 5.39
CA ASP A 114 4.40 -11.55 5.72
C ASP A 114 4.53 -13.05 6.08
N ILE A 115 5.36 -13.80 5.34
CA ILE A 115 5.61 -15.22 5.63
C ILE A 115 6.21 -15.37 7.02
N PHE A 116 7.29 -14.65 7.32
CA PHE A 116 7.96 -14.75 8.62
C PHE A 116 7.15 -14.15 9.77
N SER A 117 6.36 -13.09 9.53
CA SER A 117 5.47 -12.53 10.54
C SER A 117 4.41 -13.53 11.00
N ARG A 118 3.88 -14.35 10.09
CA ARG A 118 2.97 -15.46 10.45
C ARG A 118 3.67 -16.58 11.26
N MET A 119 4.98 -16.65 11.18
CA MET A 119 5.81 -17.55 12.02
C MET A 119 6.20 -16.90 13.37
N GLY A 120 5.72 -15.66 13.63
CA GLY A 120 5.95 -14.94 14.89
C GLY A 120 7.21 -14.08 14.93
N PHE A 121 7.82 -13.77 13.79
CA PHE A 121 8.93 -12.81 13.74
C PHE A 121 8.40 -11.39 13.81
N THR A 122 9.04 -10.55 14.62
CA THR A 122 8.83 -9.11 14.70
C THR A 122 9.78 -8.36 13.76
N LEU A 123 9.41 -7.17 13.31
CA LEU A 123 10.27 -6.36 12.44
C LEU A 123 11.14 -5.41 13.25
N TYR A 124 12.41 -5.32 12.87
CA TYR A 124 13.33 -4.29 13.31
C TYR A 124 14.09 -3.69 12.13
N GLN A 125 14.28 -2.39 12.12
CA GLN A 125 15.07 -1.67 11.11
C GLN A 125 16.10 -0.81 11.82
N GLY A 126 17.35 -1.14 11.65
CA GLY A 126 18.48 -0.37 12.14
C GLY A 126 19.00 0.65 11.13
N PRO A 127 20.09 1.34 11.46
CA PRO A 127 20.69 2.40 10.66
C PRO A 127 21.40 1.85 9.41
N GLU A 128 21.33 2.56 8.28
CA GLU A 128 22.14 2.24 7.09
C GLU A 128 23.59 2.69 7.22
N VAL A 129 23.83 3.76 7.98
CA VAL A 129 25.16 4.24 8.38
C VAL A 129 25.40 3.74 9.80
N ASP A 130 26.41 2.91 9.98
CA ASP A 130 26.65 2.23 11.23
C ASP A 130 28.15 2.19 11.56
N ASP A 131 28.51 1.69 12.72
CA ASP A 131 29.89 1.53 13.12
C ASP A 131 30.44 0.12 12.84
N ASP A 132 31.76 0.04 12.76
CA ASP A 132 32.47 -1.24 12.58
C ASP A 132 32.17 -2.22 13.72
N LYS A 133 31.94 -1.72 14.94
CA LYS A 133 31.64 -2.54 16.10
C LYS A 133 30.44 -3.47 15.84
N HIS A 134 29.32 -2.91 15.36
CA HIS A 134 28.10 -3.67 15.13
C HIS A 134 28.12 -4.43 13.80
N VAL A 135 28.74 -3.84 12.75
CA VAL A 135 28.77 -4.48 11.44
C VAL A 135 29.76 -5.65 11.38
N PHE A 136 30.86 -5.58 12.12
CA PHE A 136 31.92 -6.60 12.03
C PHE A 136 32.38 -7.17 13.37
N THR A 137 32.75 -6.31 14.34
CA THR A 137 33.45 -6.78 15.53
C THR A 137 32.58 -7.67 16.41
N MET A 138 31.33 -7.31 16.67
CA MET A 138 30.37 -8.10 17.44
C MET A 138 29.93 -9.38 16.73
N LEU A 139 30.13 -9.45 15.41
CA LEU A 139 29.78 -10.58 14.55
C LEU A 139 30.99 -11.47 14.25
N ASN A 140 31.96 -11.48 15.16
CA ASN A 140 33.14 -12.35 15.11
C ASN A 140 34.01 -12.20 13.85
N PHE A 141 33.97 -11.07 13.16
CA PHE A 141 34.90 -10.82 12.06
C PHE A 141 36.28 -10.46 12.58
N ALA A 142 37.31 -11.17 12.12
CA ALA A 142 38.71 -10.87 12.43
C ALA A 142 39.08 -9.44 11.96
N ALA A 143 40.04 -8.79 12.64
CA ALA A 143 40.46 -7.44 12.30
C ALA A 143 41.03 -7.30 10.89
N ASP A 144 41.65 -8.39 10.37
CA ASP A 144 42.22 -8.51 9.04
C ASP A 144 41.33 -9.23 8.01
N HIS A 145 40.03 -9.38 8.34
CA HIS A 145 39.08 -10.06 7.46
C HIS A 145 38.88 -9.26 6.16
N PRO A 146 38.92 -9.92 4.97
CA PRO A 146 38.79 -9.21 3.68
C PRO A 146 37.55 -8.33 3.55
N ALA A 147 36.41 -8.70 4.16
CA ALA A 147 35.18 -7.89 4.12
C ALA A 147 35.36 -6.49 4.75
N ARG A 148 36.39 -6.29 5.60
CA ARG A 148 36.74 -4.99 6.17
C ARG A 148 37.65 -4.16 5.24
N ASP A 149 38.05 -4.68 4.07
CA ASP A 149 38.85 -3.94 3.11
C ASP A 149 37.99 -2.83 2.45
N MET A 150 38.60 -1.68 2.22
CA MET A 150 37.99 -0.55 1.46
C MET A 150 37.59 -0.96 0.03
N GLN A 151 38.08 -2.06 -0.49
CA GLN A 151 37.68 -2.62 -1.78
C GLN A 151 36.27 -3.21 -1.74
N ASP A 152 35.81 -3.69 -0.58
CA ASP A 152 34.52 -4.36 -0.41
C ASP A 152 33.51 -3.52 0.39
N THR A 153 33.96 -2.58 1.22
CA THR A 153 33.13 -1.76 2.12
C THR A 153 33.27 -0.27 1.87
N PHE A 154 32.14 0.46 1.93
CA PHE A 154 32.14 1.91 1.85
C PHE A 154 32.30 2.53 3.24
N PHE A 155 33.50 2.99 3.56
CA PHE A 155 33.78 3.77 4.76
C PHE A 155 33.40 5.24 4.56
N ILE A 156 32.69 5.82 5.54
CA ILE A 156 32.36 7.26 5.59
C ILE A 156 33.43 7.99 6.38
N GLU A 157 33.84 7.43 7.51
CA GLU A 157 34.85 8.00 8.38
C GLU A 157 35.73 6.90 8.99
N GLN A 158 37.04 7.13 8.99
CA GLN A 158 38.04 6.32 9.67
C GLN A 158 38.78 7.21 10.66
N SER A 159 38.18 7.37 11.85
CA SER A 159 38.58 8.38 12.82
C SER A 159 39.80 8.00 13.66
N ASP A 160 40.08 6.71 13.85
CA ASP A 160 41.21 6.23 14.67
C ASP A 160 41.92 5.05 13.99
N PRO A 161 43.15 5.24 13.46
CA PRO A 161 43.90 4.14 12.84
C PRO A 161 44.24 2.97 13.78
N ASN A 162 44.15 3.19 15.10
CA ASN A 162 44.47 2.17 16.10
C ASN A 162 43.23 1.46 16.67
N ASP A 163 42.05 1.96 16.33
CA ASP A 163 40.79 1.42 16.83
C ASP A 163 39.75 1.35 15.70
N VAL A 164 39.77 0.27 14.98
CA VAL A 164 38.86 0.04 13.84
C VAL A 164 37.39 0.03 14.25
N THR A 165 37.05 -0.25 15.51
CA THR A 165 35.68 -0.31 15.99
C THR A 165 34.96 1.03 15.91
N LYS A 166 35.71 2.13 15.79
CA LYS A 166 35.21 3.49 15.66
C LYS A 166 34.99 3.96 14.22
N ASN A 167 35.32 3.13 13.25
CA ASN A 167 35.08 3.45 11.85
C ASN A 167 33.57 3.51 11.59
N VAL A 168 33.16 4.51 10.81
CA VAL A 168 31.77 4.69 10.35
C VAL A 168 31.70 4.26 8.89
N LEU A 169 30.71 3.45 8.57
CA LEU A 169 30.59 2.82 7.26
C LEU A 169 29.14 2.67 6.82
N LEU A 170 28.92 2.42 5.54
CA LEU A 170 27.65 1.89 5.05
C LEU A 170 27.60 0.38 5.28
N ARG A 171 26.57 -0.09 5.98
CA ARG A 171 26.46 -1.52 6.35
C ARG A 171 26.51 -2.43 5.12
N SER A 172 27.28 -3.49 5.20
CA SER A 172 27.45 -4.48 4.11
C SER A 172 26.43 -5.64 4.18
N HIS A 173 25.72 -5.75 5.29
CA HIS A 173 24.66 -6.72 5.60
C HIS A 173 23.75 -6.15 6.70
N THR A 174 22.63 -6.81 6.95
CA THR A 174 21.68 -6.41 8.00
C THR A 174 21.88 -7.16 9.32
N SER A 175 22.93 -7.98 9.45
CA SER A 175 23.27 -8.67 10.70
C SER A 175 23.64 -7.71 11.84
N GLY A 176 24.14 -6.49 11.51
CA GLY A 176 24.34 -5.43 12.49
C GLY A 176 23.04 -5.04 13.22
N ASP A 177 21.90 -5.07 12.50
CA ASP A 177 20.59 -4.82 13.10
C ASP A 177 20.22 -5.90 14.13
N GLU A 178 20.63 -7.14 13.91
CA GLU A 178 20.46 -8.26 14.86
C GLU A 178 21.26 -8.01 16.14
N ALA A 179 22.52 -7.52 16.01
CA ALA A 179 23.35 -7.14 17.14
C ALA A 179 22.73 -6.00 17.95
N HIS A 180 22.29 -4.92 17.29
CA HIS A 180 21.58 -3.81 17.96
C HIS A 180 20.30 -4.27 18.67
N TYR A 181 19.58 -5.22 18.07
CA TYR A 181 18.38 -5.77 18.68
C TYR A 181 18.70 -6.61 19.92
N MET A 182 19.72 -7.46 19.85
CA MET A 182 20.16 -8.30 20.96
C MET A 182 20.72 -7.48 22.13
N GLU A 183 21.39 -6.35 21.89
CA GLU A 183 21.88 -5.46 22.99
C GLU A 183 20.73 -4.85 23.81
N THR A 184 19.53 -4.77 23.26
CA THR A 184 18.39 -4.07 23.89
C THR A 184 17.23 -4.98 24.28
N HIS A 185 17.26 -6.25 23.90
CA HIS A 185 16.18 -7.21 24.15
C HIS A 185 16.71 -8.51 24.74
N GLU A 186 15.97 -9.05 25.69
CA GLU A 186 16.25 -10.37 26.27
C GLU A 186 15.55 -11.51 25.51
N PRO A 187 16.15 -12.70 25.44
CA PRO A 187 15.48 -13.89 24.89
C PRO A 187 14.18 -14.24 25.66
N PRO A 188 13.13 -14.73 24.95
CA PRO A 188 13.17 -15.19 23.58
C PRO A 188 13.14 -14.06 22.54
N ILE A 189 14.07 -14.06 21.61
CA ILE A 189 14.16 -13.11 20.50
C ILE A 189 13.71 -13.82 19.21
N ARG A 190 12.86 -13.17 18.43
CA ARG A 190 12.48 -13.61 17.10
C ARG A 190 12.27 -12.36 16.24
N VAL A 191 13.32 -11.98 15.52
CA VAL A 191 13.36 -10.71 14.79
C VAL A 191 13.72 -10.92 13.33
N LEU A 192 13.17 -10.06 12.47
CA LEU A 192 13.43 -9.95 11.05
C LEU A 192 13.96 -8.54 10.76
N CYS A 193 15.12 -8.48 10.11
CA CYS A 193 15.84 -7.25 9.83
C CYS A 193 15.89 -6.97 8.31
N PRO A 194 14.85 -6.37 7.71
CA PRO A 194 14.88 -5.98 6.30
C PRO A 194 15.59 -4.65 6.13
N GLY A 195 16.50 -4.56 5.16
CA GLY A 195 17.19 -3.31 4.91
C GLY A 195 17.96 -3.27 3.59
N ARG A 196 18.38 -2.06 3.22
CA ARG A 196 19.34 -1.85 2.15
C ARG A 196 20.76 -2.04 2.69
N VAL A 197 21.60 -2.65 1.89
CA VAL A 197 23.01 -2.92 2.19
C VAL A 197 23.89 -2.49 1.03
N TYR A 198 25.16 -2.26 1.29
CA TYR A 198 26.09 -1.63 0.40
C TYR A 198 27.38 -2.43 0.29
N ARG A 199 27.85 -2.66 -0.92
CA ARG A 199 29.14 -3.30 -1.20
C ARG A 199 29.85 -2.57 -2.32
N ASN A 200 31.13 -2.35 -2.17
CA ASN A 200 31.92 -1.65 -3.18
C ASN A 200 32.25 -2.57 -4.36
N GLU A 201 31.19 -2.99 -5.07
CA GLU A 201 31.28 -3.88 -6.23
C GLU A 201 30.99 -3.14 -7.52
N ALA A 202 31.62 -3.55 -8.62
CA ALA A 202 31.33 -3.04 -9.94
C ALA A 202 29.91 -3.43 -10.39
N ILE A 203 29.12 -2.45 -10.82
CA ILE A 203 27.74 -2.66 -11.28
C ILE A 203 27.73 -3.53 -12.53
N SER A 204 26.96 -4.61 -12.49
CA SER A 204 26.80 -5.57 -13.60
C SER A 204 25.40 -6.19 -13.59
N ALA A 205 25.11 -7.07 -14.53
CA ALA A 205 23.87 -7.84 -14.54
C ALA A 205 23.71 -8.75 -13.29
N ARG A 206 24.76 -8.98 -12.50
CA ARG A 206 24.76 -9.92 -11.36
C ARG A 206 25.18 -9.32 -10.03
N ALA A 207 25.74 -8.11 -10.02
CA ALA A 207 26.20 -7.38 -8.86
C ALA A 207 25.81 -5.92 -8.94
N HIS A 208 25.54 -5.31 -7.81
CA HIS A 208 25.24 -3.88 -7.69
C HIS A 208 25.89 -3.34 -6.41
N CYS A 209 26.24 -2.05 -6.41
CA CYS A 209 26.86 -1.41 -5.25
C CYS A 209 25.90 -1.24 -4.05
N PHE A 210 24.61 -1.46 -4.23
CA PHE A 210 23.62 -1.63 -3.17
C PHE A 210 22.60 -2.70 -3.58
N PHE A 211 22.03 -3.37 -2.60
CA PHE A 211 20.91 -4.30 -2.77
C PHE A 211 20.13 -4.39 -1.47
N HIS A 212 19.09 -5.22 -1.41
CA HIS A 212 18.25 -5.36 -0.24
C HIS A 212 18.41 -6.76 0.35
N GLN A 213 18.60 -6.82 1.66
CA GLN A 213 18.59 -8.07 2.41
C GLN A 213 17.39 -8.13 3.35
N VAL A 214 17.00 -9.36 3.67
CA VAL A 214 16.15 -9.67 4.80
C VAL A 214 16.90 -10.73 5.59
N GLU A 215 17.29 -10.41 6.81
CA GLU A 215 17.92 -11.33 7.73
C GLU A 215 16.97 -11.61 8.89
N GLY A 216 17.08 -12.79 9.47
CA GLY A 216 16.24 -13.21 10.58
C GLY A 216 17.03 -13.95 11.65
N LEU A 217 16.75 -13.57 12.89
CA LEU A 217 17.38 -14.15 14.09
C LEU A 217 16.31 -14.74 15.01
N TYR A 218 16.57 -15.94 15.49
CA TYR A 218 15.82 -16.56 16.58
C TYR A 218 16.76 -17.03 17.69
N VAL A 219 16.56 -16.55 18.90
CA VAL A 219 17.32 -16.93 20.09
C VAL A 219 16.36 -17.34 21.20
N ASP A 220 16.52 -18.57 21.71
CA ASP A 220 15.74 -19.08 22.82
C ASP A 220 16.52 -20.25 23.48
N LYS A 221 15.93 -20.87 24.49
CA LYS A 221 16.48 -22.09 25.11
C LYS A 221 16.31 -23.29 24.18
N ASN A 222 17.37 -24.09 24.06
CA ASN A 222 17.38 -25.38 23.32
C ASN A 222 17.01 -25.25 21.83
N VAL A 223 17.31 -24.11 21.18
CA VAL A 223 17.15 -23.93 19.73
C VAL A 223 18.20 -24.76 19.01
N GLY A 224 17.80 -25.53 18.00
CA GLY A 224 18.71 -26.39 17.25
C GLY A 224 18.63 -26.19 15.73
N PHE A 225 19.59 -26.79 15.02
CA PHE A 225 19.67 -26.73 13.55
C PHE A 225 18.43 -27.31 12.86
N THR A 226 17.70 -28.20 13.53
CA THR A 226 16.45 -28.78 13.04
C THR A 226 15.36 -27.72 12.98
N ASP A 227 15.31 -26.79 13.94
CA ASP A 227 14.35 -25.68 13.99
C ASP A 227 14.59 -24.71 12.83
N LEU A 228 15.86 -24.36 12.59
CA LEU A 228 16.28 -23.57 11.43
C LEU A 228 15.81 -24.22 10.12
N LYS A 229 16.12 -25.52 9.94
CA LYS A 229 15.72 -26.25 8.73
C LYS A 229 14.22 -26.27 8.53
N GLN A 230 13.44 -26.42 9.59
CA GLN A 230 11.97 -26.42 9.50
C GLN A 230 11.43 -25.06 9.08
N VAL A 231 11.90 -23.98 9.67
CA VAL A 231 11.49 -22.60 9.33
C VAL A 231 11.83 -22.29 7.87
N LEU A 232 13.05 -22.60 7.43
CA LEU A 232 13.49 -22.37 6.06
C LEU A 232 12.72 -23.22 5.04
N LEU A 233 12.37 -24.47 5.37
CA LEU A 233 11.52 -25.31 4.52
C LEU A 233 10.12 -24.71 4.37
N THR A 234 9.54 -24.22 5.46
CA THR A 234 8.23 -23.57 5.44
C THR A 234 8.26 -22.31 4.58
N PHE A 235 9.27 -21.46 4.78
CA PHE A 235 9.50 -20.29 3.94
C PHE A 235 9.60 -20.65 2.45
N ALA A 236 10.45 -21.61 2.11
CA ALA A 236 10.67 -22.02 0.71
C ALA A 236 9.37 -22.50 0.04
N ARG A 237 8.54 -23.25 0.76
CA ARG A 237 7.27 -23.76 0.25
C ARG A 237 6.21 -22.68 0.09
N GLU A 238 6.13 -21.73 1.01
CA GLU A 238 5.20 -20.61 0.91
C GLU A 238 5.60 -19.64 -0.23
N MET A 239 6.89 -19.35 -0.36
CA MET A 239 7.41 -18.41 -1.38
C MET A 239 7.41 -18.99 -2.79
N PHE A 240 7.74 -20.26 -2.98
CA PHE A 240 7.98 -20.88 -4.29
C PHE A 240 7.03 -22.04 -4.63
N GLY A 241 6.13 -22.38 -3.72
CA GLY A 241 5.14 -23.44 -3.91
C GLY A 241 5.42 -24.74 -3.10
N PRO A 242 4.37 -25.54 -2.84
CA PRO A 242 4.40 -26.65 -1.87
C PRO A 242 5.37 -27.78 -2.24
N ASP A 243 5.67 -27.94 -3.52
CA ASP A 243 6.58 -29.01 -4.01
C ASP A 243 8.06 -28.61 -3.95
N THR A 244 8.37 -27.40 -3.47
CA THR A 244 9.74 -26.90 -3.34
C THR A 244 10.52 -27.74 -2.34
N LYS A 245 11.68 -28.22 -2.79
CA LYS A 245 12.65 -28.92 -1.97
C LYS A 245 13.80 -28.02 -1.61
N ILE A 246 14.34 -28.19 -0.42
CA ILE A 246 15.54 -27.49 0.04
C ILE A 246 16.72 -28.45 0.14
N ARG A 247 17.92 -27.89 -0.01
CA ARG A 247 19.19 -28.55 0.22
C ARG A 247 20.09 -27.59 0.98
N LEU A 248 20.62 -28.01 2.12
CA LEU A 248 21.60 -27.27 2.90
C LEU A 248 22.99 -27.81 2.54
N ARG A 249 23.87 -26.92 2.12
CA ARG A 249 25.28 -27.21 1.85
C ARG A 249 26.14 -26.57 2.94
N PRO A 250 27.11 -27.28 3.54
CA PRO A 250 28.05 -26.67 4.47
C PRO A 250 28.72 -25.43 3.86
N SER A 251 28.82 -24.37 4.65
CA SER A 251 29.49 -23.12 4.32
C SER A 251 30.18 -22.55 5.54
N TYR A 252 30.76 -21.39 5.43
CA TYR A 252 31.39 -20.67 6.52
C TYR A 252 30.93 -19.20 6.54
N PHE A 253 30.50 -18.77 7.73
CA PHE A 253 30.29 -17.36 8.06
C PHE A 253 30.88 -17.09 9.45
N PRO A 254 31.52 -15.92 9.67
CA PRO A 254 32.18 -15.64 10.97
C PRO A 254 31.25 -15.73 12.18
N PHE A 255 29.98 -15.39 11.98
CA PHE A 255 28.93 -15.22 12.99
C PHE A 255 28.02 -16.45 13.17
N THR A 256 28.29 -17.55 12.47
CA THR A 256 27.51 -18.80 12.64
C THR A 256 28.38 -20.05 12.60
N GLU A 257 28.07 -21.04 13.45
CA GLU A 257 28.69 -22.36 13.47
C GLU A 257 27.71 -23.41 14.04
N PRO A 258 27.30 -24.44 13.28
CA PRO A 258 27.62 -24.71 11.88
C PRO A 258 26.89 -23.73 10.94
N SER A 259 27.55 -23.42 9.83
CA SER A 259 26.99 -22.56 8.76
C SER A 259 26.59 -23.39 7.55
N ALA A 260 25.58 -22.90 6.82
CA ALA A 260 25.13 -23.53 5.57
C ALA A 260 24.62 -22.50 4.58
N GLU A 261 24.71 -22.80 3.30
CA GLU A 261 23.97 -22.16 2.24
C GLU A 261 22.76 -23.01 1.87
N MET A 262 21.62 -22.37 1.70
CA MET A 262 20.39 -23.05 1.29
C MET A 262 20.11 -22.88 -0.19
N ASP A 263 20.01 -24.02 -0.88
CA ASP A 263 19.50 -24.11 -2.25
C ASP A 263 18.05 -24.57 -2.23
N ILE A 264 17.27 -24.06 -3.20
CA ILE A 264 15.96 -24.63 -3.54
C ILE A 264 16.01 -25.40 -4.86
N SER A 265 15.11 -26.36 -5.03
CA SER A 265 14.88 -26.95 -6.36
C SER A 265 14.46 -25.86 -7.34
N CYS A 266 15.10 -25.80 -8.50
CA CYS A 266 14.83 -24.75 -9.47
C CYS A 266 13.37 -24.81 -9.94
N ASN A 267 12.58 -23.80 -9.60
CA ASN A 267 11.16 -23.70 -9.95
C ASN A 267 10.93 -23.44 -11.46
N ILE A 268 11.96 -22.95 -12.17
CA ILE A 268 11.88 -22.67 -13.62
C ILE A 268 11.88 -23.98 -14.43
N CYS A 269 12.73 -24.94 -14.04
CA CYS A 269 12.86 -26.20 -14.77
C CYS A 269 12.36 -27.42 -13.99
N GLY A 270 11.76 -27.23 -12.83
CA GLY A 270 11.32 -28.33 -11.95
C GLY A 270 12.46 -29.25 -11.50
N GLY A 271 13.66 -28.71 -11.33
CA GLY A 271 14.85 -29.47 -10.90
C GLY A 271 15.57 -30.24 -12.02
N LYS A 272 15.14 -30.13 -13.27
CA LYS A 272 15.74 -30.87 -14.41
C LYS A 272 17.06 -30.31 -14.92
N GLY A 273 17.37 -29.06 -14.58
CA GLY A 273 18.51 -28.33 -15.10
C GLY A 273 18.13 -27.41 -16.27
N CYS A 274 18.53 -26.13 -16.19
CA CYS A 274 18.32 -25.12 -17.24
C CYS A 274 19.46 -24.11 -17.22
N SER A 275 19.45 -23.14 -18.14
CA SER A 275 20.46 -22.08 -18.19
C SER A 275 20.51 -21.22 -16.93
N PHE A 276 19.36 -20.98 -16.28
CA PHE A 276 19.27 -20.23 -15.05
C PHE A 276 19.99 -20.92 -13.86
N CYS A 277 19.70 -22.20 -13.64
CA CYS A 277 20.37 -23.00 -12.59
C CYS A 277 21.68 -23.62 -13.08
N LYS A 278 22.19 -23.23 -14.24
CA LYS A 278 23.45 -23.71 -14.86
C LYS A 278 23.51 -25.26 -14.95
N GLY A 279 22.36 -25.88 -15.27
CA GLY A 279 22.25 -27.32 -15.43
C GLY A 279 22.15 -28.14 -14.13
N THR A 280 22.29 -27.49 -12.94
CA THR A 280 22.35 -28.21 -11.66
C THR A 280 20.98 -28.65 -11.13
N GLY A 281 19.89 -28.00 -11.56
CA GLY A 281 18.55 -28.17 -10.99
C GLY A 281 18.33 -27.50 -9.63
N TRP A 282 19.34 -26.80 -9.08
CA TRP A 282 19.30 -26.14 -7.79
C TRP A 282 19.71 -24.67 -7.90
N VAL A 283 19.16 -23.83 -7.04
CA VAL A 283 19.48 -22.40 -6.98
C VAL A 283 19.65 -22.00 -5.52
N GLU A 284 20.81 -21.46 -5.21
CA GLU A 284 21.10 -20.87 -3.91
C GLU A 284 20.27 -19.61 -3.70
N ILE A 285 19.66 -19.46 -2.53
CA ILE A 285 18.81 -18.32 -2.20
C ILE A 285 19.20 -17.59 -0.91
N LEU A 286 19.88 -18.26 0.03
CA LEU A 286 20.25 -17.65 1.32
C LEU A 286 21.42 -18.38 2.00
N GLY A 287 22.09 -17.64 2.90
CA GLY A 287 22.98 -18.19 3.90
C GLY A 287 22.26 -18.34 5.25
N CYS A 288 22.70 -19.32 6.07
CA CYS A 288 22.12 -19.55 7.39
C CYS A 288 23.08 -20.33 8.30
N GLY A 289 22.78 -20.35 9.59
CA GLY A 289 23.55 -21.14 10.55
C GLY A 289 23.06 -21.01 11.97
N MET A 290 23.71 -21.75 12.89
CA MET A 290 23.52 -21.51 14.31
C MET A 290 24.37 -20.30 14.72
N VAL A 291 23.82 -19.43 15.54
CA VAL A 291 24.52 -18.22 16.02
C VAL A 291 25.73 -18.62 16.83
N ASP A 292 26.87 -18.01 16.55
CA ASP A 292 28.09 -18.25 17.30
C ASP A 292 27.92 -17.84 18.78
N PRO A 293 28.35 -18.67 19.74
CA PRO A 293 28.31 -18.30 21.16
C PRO A 293 29.03 -16.99 21.50
N HIS A 294 30.05 -16.62 20.72
CA HIS A 294 30.74 -15.32 20.86
C HIS A 294 29.81 -14.15 20.62
N ASP A 295 28.97 -14.22 19.58
CA ASP A 295 28.06 -13.12 19.22
C ASP A 295 26.97 -12.92 20.29
N LEU A 296 26.42 -14.02 20.82
CA LEU A 296 25.49 -13.96 21.96
C LEU A 296 26.16 -13.29 23.18
N ALA A 297 27.38 -13.69 23.52
CA ALA A 297 28.14 -13.16 24.65
C ALA A 297 28.48 -11.65 24.42
N ALA A 298 28.85 -11.26 23.20
CA ALA A 298 29.16 -9.89 22.85
C ALA A 298 27.93 -8.96 23.01
N CYS A 299 26.71 -9.50 22.83
CA CYS A 299 25.45 -8.80 23.05
C CYS A 299 24.89 -8.97 24.49
N GLY A 300 25.63 -9.58 25.41
CA GLY A 300 25.24 -9.74 26.82
C GLY A 300 24.28 -10.91 27.08
N ILE A 301 24.07 -11.81 26.12
CA ILE A 301 23.23 -13.01 26.24
C ILE A 301 24.09 -14.20 26.65
N ASP A 302 23.70 -14.95 27.71
CA ASP A 302 24.45 -16.10 28.18
C ASP A 302 24.38 -17.31 27.22
N PRO A 303 25.46 -17.66 26.52
CA PRO A 303 25.47 -18.75 25.55
C PRO A 303 25.40 -20.17 26.18
N ASN A 304 25.52 -20.26 27.50
CA ASN A 304 25.30 -21.53 28.19
C ASN A 304 23.82 -21.81 28.44
N VAL A 305 22.98 -20.79 28.37
CA VAL A 305 21.52 -20.88 28.59
C VAL A 305 20.73 -20.81 27.26
N TYR A 306 21.20 -19.99 26.35
CA TYR A 306 20.51 -19.69 25.10
C TYR A 306 21.31 -20.12 23.89
N THR A 307 20.60 -20.57 22.88
CA THR A 307 21.14 -20.89 21.56
C THR A 307 20.26 -20.20 20.51
N GLY A 308 20.74 -20.00 19.31
CA GLY A 308 19.99 -19.36 18.27
C GLY A 308 20.38 -19.79 16.88
N TYR A 309 19.57 -19.41 15.92
CA TYR A 309 19.92 -19.51 14.51
C TYR A 309 19.68 -18.17 13.81
N ALA A 310 20.45 -17.94 12.75
CA ALA A 310 20.31 -16.81 11.86
C ALA A 310 20.24 -17.25 10.39
N PHE A 311 19.60 -16.44 9.56
CA PHE A 311 19.55 -16.63 8.11
C PHE A 311 19.48 -15.29 7.41
N GLY A 312 20.03 -15.19 6.20
CA GLY A 312 20.02 -13.95 5.43
C GLY A 312 19.85 -14.19 3.93
N MET A 313 18.92 -13.44 3.30
CA MET A 313 18.60 -13.56 1.88
C MET A 313 18.61 -12.22 1.16
N GLY A 314 19.12 -12.21 -0.09
CA GLY A 314 18.99 -11.06 -0.98
C GLY A 314 17.62 -11.01 -1.64
N VAL A 315 16.91 -9.89 -1.47
CA VAL A 315 15.55 -9.70 -2.03
C VAL A 315 15.59 -9.76 -3.57
N GLU A 316 16.60 -9.18 -4.19
CA GLU A 316 16.82 -9.23 -5.64
C GLU A 316 16.97 -10.64 -6.16
N ARG A 317 17.66 -11.51 -5.38
CA ARG A 317 17.84 -12.91 -5.75
C ARG A 317 16.51 -13.67 -5.78
N ILE A 318 15.67 -13.42 -4.79
CA ILE A 318 14.31 -13.99 -4.70
C ILE A 318 13.44 -13.43 -5.86
N ALA A 319 13.49 -12.11 -6.09
CA ALA A 319 12.75 -11.46 -7.18
C ALA A 319 13.18 -11.98 -8.57
N ASN A 320 14.47 -12.17 -8.80
CA ASN A 320 14.98 -12.77 -10.04
C ASN A 320 14.39 -14.16 -10.31
N LEU A 321 14.31 -14.99 -9.28
CA LEU A 321 13.72 -16.34 -9.37
C LEU A 321 12.21 -16.27 -9.62
N LYS A 322 11.50 -15.40 -8.91
CA LYS A 322 10.05 -15.29 -8.97
C LYS A 322 9.58 -14.72 -10.31
N TYR A 323 10.22 -13.66 -10.77
CA TYR A 323 9.83 -12.91 -11.97
C TYR A 323 10.69 -13.21 -13.19
N ARG A 324 11.68 -14.11 -13.08
CA ARG A 324 12.61 -14.49 -14.16
C ARG A 324 13.39 -13.30 -14.72
N VAL A 325 13.69 -12.32 -13.89
CA VAL A 325 14.55 -11.19 -14.26
C VAL A 325 16.00 -11.67 -14.30
N SER A 326 16.69 -11.40 -15.39
CA SER A 326 18.06 -11.90 -15.60
C SER A 326 19.15 -10.86 -15.36
N ASP A 327 18.75 -9.59 -15.16
CA ASP A 327 19.66 -8.47 -14.99
C ASP A 327 19.24 -7.61 -13.78
N LEU A 328 20.09 -7.56 -12.75
CA LEU A 328 19.82 -6.81 -11.52
C LEU A 328 19.63 -5.31 -11.74
N ARG A 329 20.26 -4.74 -12.79
CA ARG A 329 20.18 -3.31 -13.10
C ARG A 329 18.76 -2.85 -13.38
N MET A 330 17.91 -3.76 -13.92
CA MET A 330 16.49 -3.46 -14.20
C MET A 330 15.72 -2.99 -12.95
N PHE A 331 16.12 -3.43 -11.76
CA PHE A 331 15.49 -2.99 -10.51
C PHE A 331 15.90 -1.59 -10.07
N SER A 332 17.00 -1.03 -10.59
CA SER A 332 17.56 0.26 -10.20
C SER A 332 17.48 1.34 -11.28
N GLU A 333 17.27 0.97 -12.54
CA GLU A 333 17.27 1.91 -13.69
C GLU A 333 15.96 2.72 -13.81
N ASN A 334 14.93 2.39 -13.03
CA ASN A 334 13.62 3.05 -13.03
C ASN A 334 12.95 3.11 -14.43
N ASP A 335 13.14 2.07 -15.24
CA ASP A 335 12.48 1.95 -16.55
C ASP A 335 10.98 1.71 -16.37
N THR A 336 10.18 2.69 -16.78
CA THR A 336 8.70 2.62 -16.64
C THR A 336 8.08 1.48 -17.42
N ARG A 337 8.71 1.00 -18.50
CA ARG A 337 8.23 -0.16 -19.27
C ARG A 337 8.34 -1.43 -18.44
N PHE A 338 9.47 -1.60 -17.75
CA PHE A 338 9.70 -2.71 -16.83
C PHE A 338 8.73 -2.64 -15.63
N LEU A 339 8.56 -1.46 -15.04
CA LEU A 339 7.67 -1.30 -13.88
C LEU A 339 6.20 -1.57 -14.23
N ARG A 340 5.75 -1.20 -15.41
CA ARG A 340 4.37 -1.46 -15.88
C ARG A 340 4.03 -2.96 -15.98
N GLU A 341 5.01 -3.84 -16.13
CA GLU A 341 4.75 -5.29 -16.12
C GLU A 341 4.25 -5.81 -14.75
N PHE A 342 4.36 -4.99 -13.70
CA PHE A 342 3.93 -5.32 -12.34
C PHE A 342 2.61 -4.62 -11.91
N GLU A 343 1.85 -4.06 -12.82
CA GLU A 343 0.59 -3.34 -12.51
C GLU A 343 -0.44 -4.20 -11.78
N SER A 344 -0.43 -5.50 -12.00
CA SER A 344 -1.31 -6.46 -11.32
C SER A 344 -0.69 -7.10 -10.06
N ALA A 345 0.54 -6.74 -9.69
CA ALA A 345 1.21 -7.27 -8.51
C ALA A 345 0.83 -6.44 -7.27
N TYR A 346 0.00 -7.00 -6.39
CA TYR A 346 -0.47 -6.38 -5.16
C TYR A 346 0.31 -6.87 -3.94
#